data_044a3e42cfe6685af7d75a0cb84670e1
#
_entry.id   044a3e42cfe6685af7d75a0cb84670e1
#
_cell.length_a   1.000
_cell.length_b   1.000
_cell.length_c   1.000
_cell.angle_alpha   90.00
_cell.angle_beta   90.00
_cell.angle_gamma   90.00
#
_symmetry.space_group_name_H-M   'P 1'
#
loop_
_entity.id
_entity.type
_entity.pdbx_description
1 polymer ?
#
loop_
_entity_poly.entity_id
_entity_poly.type
_entity_poly.pdbx_seq_one_letter_code
_entity_poly.pdbx_strand_id
1 'polypeptide(L)'
;RIAGTIAPTVETANPDIAPSGEIGAIVRRIEQWRKDREAGDSPRLPLGDDFVDSELAPPSEISFETDDNGTIIWVDDVPRGAVVGVDIARAAYDDGPGPDAYGAAAFRQRMPLENARMRLRGSPLVDGDWRVNAAPFFDPLTGRFRGYRGIMRRPRLYEKPEAGAAGEEWRRQRGEEGLEEA
;
A
#
# COMPACT_ATOMS: atom_id res chain seq x y z
N ARG A 1 -71.99 3.23 18.64
CA ARG A 1 -72.14 1.89 19.24
C ARG A 1 -71.56 0.92 18.24
N ILE A 2 -70.58 0.16 18.44
CA ILE A 2 -70.02 -0.55 19.60
C ILE A 2 -68.49 -0.66 19.39
N ALA A 3 -67.77 -0.48 20.45
CA ALA A 3 -66.36 -0.77 20.55
C ALA A 3 -66.08 -2.28 20.35
N GLY A 4 -65.01 -2.59 19.65
CA GLY A 4 -64.44 -3.92 19.57
C GLY A 4 -62.94 -3.81 19.69
N THR A 5 -62.44 -3.80 20.95
CA THR A 5 -61.04 -3.92 21.30
C THR A 5 -60.57 -5.33 20.91
N ILE A 6 -59.65 -5.44 19.99
CA ILE A 6 -58.93 -6.66 19.73
C ILE A 6 -57.55 -6.52 20.36
N ALA A 7 -57.34 -7.19 21.48
CA ALA A 7 -56.03 -7.34 22.09
C ALA A 7 -55.13 -8.22 21.19
N PRO A 8 -53.86 -7.90 21.00
CA PRO A 8 -52.94 -8.81 20.33
C PRO A 8 -52.62 -9.99 21.26
N THR A 9 -52.97 -11.17 20.82
CA THR A 9 -52.53 -12.41 21.42
C THR A 9 -51.02 -12.53 21.24
N VAL A 10 -50.29 -12.46 22.32
CA VAL A 10 -48.88 -12.81 22.34
C VAL A 10 -48.80 -14.33 22.17
N GLU A 11 -48.42 -14.76 20.99
CA GLU A 11 -48.11 -16.16 20.68
C GLU A 11 -46.80 -16.51 21.41
N THR A 12 -46.95 -17.31 22.44
CA THR A 12 -45.86 -17.84 23.26
C THR A 12 -44.99 -18.70 22.37
N ALA A 13 -43.77 -18.26 22.10
CA ALA A 13 -42.77 -19.00 21.36
C ALA A 13 -42.54 -20.39 22.00
N ASN A 14 -42.72 -21.43 21.20
CA ASN A 14 -42.49 -22.81 21.57
C ASN A 14 -40.98 -23.04 21.80
N PRO A 15 -40.53 -23.53 22.98
CA PRO A 15 -39.10 -23.65 23.29
C PRO A 15 -38.41 -24.88 22.69
N ASP A 16 -39.06 -25.65 21.83
CA ASP A 16 -38.56 -26.98 21.39
C ASP A 16 -38.18 -27.08 19.89
N ILE A 17 -37.87 -25.98 19.23
CA ILE A 17 -37.30 -26.09 17.90
C ILE A 17 -35.78 -25.95 18.02
N ALA A 18 -35.11 -27.09 18.19
CA ALA A 18 -33.65 -27.12 18.06
C ALA A 18 -33.24 -26.64 16.65
N PRO A 19 -32.38 -25.65 16.52
CA PRO A 19 -31.96 -25.16 15.22
C PRO A 19 -31.15 -26.25 14.51
N SER A 20 -31.80 -26.91 13.54
CA SER A 20 -31.16 -27.90 12.67
C SER A 20 -30.68 -27.20 11.40
N GLY A 21 -29.39 -27.33 11.11
CA GLY A 21 -28.75 -26.73 9.94
C GLY A 21 -27.53 -25.86 10.29
N GLU A 22 -26.96 -25.20 9.30
CA GLU A 22 -25.77 -24.35 9.46
C GLU A 22 -25.99 -23.22 10.49
N ILE A 23 -27.20 -22.67 10.54
CA ILE A 23 -27.56 -21.64 11.53
C ILE A 23 -27.49 -22.20 12.95
N GLY A 24 -27.95 -23.42 13.17
CA GLY A 24 -27.89 -24.10 14.46
C GLY A 24 -26.44 -24.39 14.91
N ALA A 25 -25.55 -24.62 13.95
CA ALA A 25 -24.12 -24.78 14.24
C ALA A 25 -23.49 -23.46 14.68
N ILE A 26 -23.87 -22.36 14.05
CA ILE A 26 -23.40 -21.03 14.39
C ILE A 26 -23.89 -20.61 15.78
N VAL A 27 -25.16 -20.81 16.07
CA VAL A 27 -25.74 -20.47 17.39
C VAL A 27 -25.06 -21.26 18.50
N ARG A 28 -24.87 -22.58 18.33
CA ARG A 28 -24.13 -23.39 19.31
C ARG A 28 -22.69 -22.93 19.51
N ARG A 29 -22.04 -22.50 18.46
CA ARG A 29 -20.66 -21.95 18.53
C ARG A 29 -20.61 -20.63 19.29
N ILE A 30 -21.62 -19.77 19.12
CA ILE A 30 -21.73 -18.51 19.84
C ILE A 30 -22.03 -18.75 21.33
N GLU A 31 -22.91 -19.71 21.64
CA GLU A 31 -23.23 -20.07 23.03
C GLU A 31 -22.04 -20.70 23.75
N GLN A 32 -21.30 -21.57 23.06
CA GLN A 32 -20.06 -22.12 23.59
C GLN A 32 -19.04 -21.01 23.88
N TRP A 33 -18.90 -20.07 22.97
CA TRP A 33 -18.00 -18.94 23.11
C TRP A 33 -18.36 -18.02 24.29
N ARG A 34 -19.68 -17.83 24.54
CA ARG A 34 -20.15 -17.08 25.72
C ARG A 34 -19.85 -17.81 27.01
N LYS A 35 -20.06 -19.11 27.02
CA LYS A 35 -19.83 -19.97 28.18
C LYS A 35 -18.34 -20.05 28.56
N ASP A 36 -17.47 -20.16 27.57
CA ASP A 36 -16.02 -20.20 27.75
C ASP A 36 -15.50 -18.83 28.27
N ARG A 37 -16.14 -17.74 27.85
CA ARG A 37 -15.82 -16.39 28.33
C ARG A 37 -16.28 -16.14 29.78
N GLU A 38 -17.41 -16.68 30.18
CA GLU A 38 -17.92 -16.62 31.55
C GLU A 38 -17.12 -17.52 32.51
N ALA A 39 -16.54 -18.58 32.01
CA ALA A 39 -15.66 -19.47 32.77
C ALA A 39 -14.26 -18.91 33.02
N GLY A 40 -13.94 -17.72 32.50
CA GLY A 40 -12.62 -17.11 32.65
C GLY A 40 -11.52 -17.76 31.82
N ASP A 41 -11.85 -18.82 31.10
CA ASP A 41 -11.01 -19.44 30.10
C ASP A 41 -11.27 -18.75 28.77
N SER A 42 -10.78 -17.53 28.65
CA SER A 42 -10.74 -16.88 27.33
C SER A 42 -9.96 -17.79 26.44
N PRO A 43 -10.57 -18.37 25.36
CA PRO A 43 -9.76 -19.02 24.35
C PRO A 43 -8.82 -17.91 23.90
N ARG A 44 -7.57 -18.01 24.27
CA ARG A 44 -6.53 -17.32 23.53
C ARG A 44 -6.80 -17.73 22.09
N LEU A 45 -7.28 -16.78 21.27
CA LEU A 45 -7.14 -16.93 19.86
C LEU A 45 -5.75 -17.53 19.69
N PRO A 46 -5.56 -18.56 18.87
CA PRO A 46 -4.24 -18.96 18.48
C PRO A 46 -3.67 -17.87 17.59
N LEU A 47 -3.40 -16.75 18.22
CA LEU A 47 -2.28 -15.88 17.94
C LEU A 47 -1.13 -16.70 18.48
N GLY A 48 -0.85 -17.80 17.77
CA GLY A 48 0.35 -18.56 18.00
C GLY A 48 1.49 -17.58 17.90
N ASP A 49 2.54 -17.84 18.62
CA ASP A 49 3.82 -17.17 18.43
C ASP A 49 4.27 -17.19 16.94
N ASP A 50 3.57 -17.93 16.09
CA ASP A 50 3.68 -17.94 14.62
C ASP A 50 3.22 -16.62 13.95
N PHE A 51 2.50 -15.71 14.64
CA PHE A 51 2.25 -14.36 14.15
C PHE A 51 3.35 -13.37 14.55
N VAL A 52 4.33 -13.79 15.34
CA VAL A 52 5.39 -12.89 15.80
C VAL A 52 6.54 -12.80 14.80
N ASP A 53 6.58 -13.66 13.78
CA ASP A 53 7.67 -13.64 12.80
C ASP A 53 7.27 -14.15 11.41
N SER A 54 6.11 -13.80 10.94
CA SER A 54 6.01 -13.52 9.52
C SER A 54 6.69 -12.18 9.35
N GLU A 55 8.01 -12.19 9.38
CA GLU A 55 8.87 -11.16 8.83
C GLU A 55 8.31 -10.94 7.44
N LEU A 56 7.50 -9.88 7.29
CA LEU A 56 6.83 -9.55 6.04
C LEU A 56 7.95 -9.44 5.03
N ALA A 57 8.08 -10.46 4.19
CA ALA A 57 9.10 -10.45 3.17
C ALA A 57 8.96 -9.13 2.41
N PRO A 58 10.04 -8.36 2.23
CA PRO A 58 9.95 -7.07 1.58
C PRO A 58 9.27 -7.24 0.22
N PRO A 59 8.26 -6.43 -0.12
CA PRO A 59 7.51 -6.58 -1.35
C PRO A 59 8.44 -6.44 -2.55
N SER A 60 8.24 -7.29 -3.54
CA SER A 60 8.97 -7.22 -4.80
C SER A 60 8.37 -6.23 -5.78
N GLU A 61 7.07 -5.94 -5.62
CA GLU A 61 6.28 -5.05 -6.46
C GLU A 61 5.23 -4.34 -5.60
N ILE A 62 4.88 -3.10 -5.95
CA ILE A 62 3.90 -2.25 -5.29
C ILE A 62 3.12 -1.50 -6.36
N SER A 63 1.79 -1.56 -6.34
CA SER A 63 0.94 -0.69 -7.16
C SER A 63 0.74 0.65 -6.46
N PHE A 64 0.62 1.72 -7.23
CA PHE A 64 0.41 3.05 -6.68
C PHE A 64 -0.43 3.96 -7.57
N GLU A 65 -1.04 4.97 -6.95
CA GLU A 65 -1.67 6.09 -7.64
C GLU A 65 -1.17 7.41 -7.06
N THR A 66 -1.08 8.43 -7.95
CA THR A 66 -0.77 9.80 -7.52
C THR A 66 -1.96 10.73 -7.74
N ASP A 67 -1.91 11.89 -7.10
CA ASP A 67 -2.73 13.03 -7.48
C ASP A 67 -2.18 13.75 -8.73
N ASP A 68 -2.84 14.82 -9.13
CA ASP A 68 -2.47 15.65 -10.28
C ASP A 68 -1.19 16.50 -10.05
N ASN A 69 -0.73 16.61 -8.81
CA ASN A 69 0.52 17.29 -8.43
C ASN A 69 1.72 16.32 -8.42
N GLY A 70 1.46 15.01 -8.43
CA GLY A 70 2.49 13.97 -8.38
C GLY A 70 2.74 13.38 -6.99
N THR A 71 1.89 13.70 -6.02
CA THR A 71 1.99 13.09 -4.69
C THR A 71 1.35 11.72 -4.72
N ILE A 72 2.04 10.69 -4.25
CA ILE A 72 1.47 9.35 -4.09
C ILE A 72 0.39 9.40 -3.02
N ILE A 73 -0.85 9.05 -3.40
CA ILE A 73 -2.03 9.08 -2.53
C ILE A 73 -2.52 7.68 -2.16
N TRP A 74 -2.14 6.68 -2.92
CA TRP A 74 -2.55 5.30 -2.69
C TRP A 74 -1.46 4.30 -3.07
N VAL A 75 -1.36 3.23 -2.29
CA VAL A 75 -0.49 2.06 -2.51
C VAL A 75 -1.20 0.80 -2.01
N ASP A 76 -0.88 -0.35 -2.61
CA ASP A 76 -1.26 -1.67 -2.14
C ASP A 76 -0.15 -2.35 -1.34
N ASP A 77 -0.53 -3.39 -0.57
CA ASP A 77 0.32 -4.39 0.10
C ASP A 77 1.54 -3.87 0.90
N VAL A 78 1.57 -2.57 1.24
CA VAL A 78 2.64 -1.98 2.05
C VAL A 78 2.10 -0.99 3.09
N PRO A 79 2.84 -0.73 4.18
CA PRO A 79 2.50 0.32 5.12
C PRO A 79 2.41 1.68 4.42
N ARG A 80 1.22 2.25 4.36
CA ARG A 80 0.94 3.51 3.64
C ARG A 80 1.88 4.64 4.04
N GLY A 81 2.17 4.78 5.32
CA GLY A 81 3.00 5.85 5.85
C GLY A 81 4.44 5.90 5.31
N ALA A 82 4.89 4.83 4.66
CA ALA A 82 6.23 4.77 4.08
C ALA A 82 6.30 5.27 2.62
N VAL A 83 5.17 5.34 1.92
CA VAL A 83 5.13 5.62 0.47
C VAL A 83 4.17 6.75 0.13
N VAL A 84 3.01 6.81 0.80
CA VAL A 84 2.04 7.90 0.61
C VAL A 84 2.65 9.22 1.04
N GLY A 85 2.53 10.24 0.19
CA GLY A 85 3.12 11.55 0.40
C GLY A 85 4.45 11.76 -0.35
N VAL A 86 5.03 10.72 -0.95
CA VAL A 86 6.22 10.89 -1.80
C VAL A 86 5.82 11.60 -3.09
N ASP A 87 6.60 12.63 -3.46
CA ASP A 87 6.40 13.44 -4.66
C ASP A 87 7.18 12.86 -5.84
N ILE A 88 6.49 12.52 -6.93
CA ILE A 88 7.13 12.04 -8.17
C ILE A 88 7.32 13.13 -9.23
N ALA A 89 6.83 14.34 -8.99
CA ALA A 89 7.01 15.47 -9.89
C ALA A 89 8.37 16.16 -9.75
N ARG A 90 9.06 15.88 -8.66
CA ARG A 90 10.39 16.43 -8.35
C ARG A 90 11.42 15.33 -8.24
N ALA A 91 12.58 15.56 -8.84
CA ALA A 91 13.70 14.65 -8.66
C ALA A 91 14.13 14.58 -7.20
N ALA A 92 14.48 13.38 -6.74
CA ALA A 92 15.05 13.18 -5.41
C ALA A 92 16.30 14.06 -5.24
N TYR A 93 16.38 14.69 -4.08
CA TYR A 93 17.54 15.48 -3.69
C TYR A 93 18.41 14.67 -2.72
N ASP A 94 19.69 14.59 -2.99
CA ASP A 94 20.72 14.07 -2.08
C ASP A 94 20.33 12.72 -1.41
N ASP A 95 20.09 11.71 -2.22
CA ASP A 95 19.66 10.37 -1.74
C ASP A 95 18.31 10.30 -1.00
N GLY A 96 17.52 11.36 -1.04
CA GLY A 96 16.17 11.41 -0.50
C GLY A 96 15.16 10.52 -1.28
N PRO A 97 13.93 10.39 -0.76
CA PRO A 97 12.87 9.70 -1.47
C PRO A 97 12.44 10.50 -2.72
N GLY A 98 12.09 9.78 -3.78
CA GLY A 98 11.61 10.36 -5.02
C GLY A 98 12.21 9.73 -6.27
N PRO A 99 11.78 10.18 -7.45
CA PRO A 99 12.29 9.72 -8.74
C PRO A 99 13.64 10.35 -9.08
N ASP A 100 14.30 9.79 -10.09
CA ASP A 100 15.42 10.46 -10.76
C ASP A 100 14.94 11.66 -11.61
N ALA A 101 15.89 12.39 -12.18
CA ALA A 101 15.58 13.56 -13.02
C ALA A 101 14.74 13.20 -14.25
N TYR A 102 14.95 12.00 -14.81
CA TYR A 102 14.17 11.50 -15.95
C TYR A 102 12.70 11.24 -15.55
N GLY A 103 12.47 10.52 -14.46
CA GLY A 103 11.12 10.25 -13.96
C GLY A 103 10.35 11.51 -13.62
N ALA A 104 10.99 12.46 -12.93
CA ALA A 104 10.38 13.76 -12.63
C ALA A 104 10.07 14.59 -13.90
N ALA A 105 10.94 14.56 -14.90
CA ALA A 105 10.69 15.25 -16.18
C ALA A 105 9.54 14.62 -16.95
N ALA A 106 9.49 13.28 -17.03
CA ALA A 106 8.42 12.55 -17.69
C ALA A 106 7.06 12.84 -17.04
N PHE A 107 7.00 12.86 -15.69
CA PHE A 107 5.77 13.25 -14.98
C PHE A 107 5.30 14.66 -15.40
N ARG A 108 6.16 15.66 -15.36
CA ARG A 108 5.81 17.05 -15.70
C ARG A 108 5.32 17.20 -17.16
N GLN A 109 5.84 16.36 -18.05
CA GLN A 109 5.44 16.31 -19.46
C GLN A 109 4.22 15.40 -19.70
N ARG A 110 3.70 14.75 -18.68
CA ARG A 110 2.60 13.77 -18.76
C ARG A 110 2.91 12.62 -19.73
N MET A 111 4.17 12.22 -19.76
CA MET A 111 4.64 11.09 -20.56
C MET A 111 4.66 9.81 -19.71
N PRO A 112 4.46 8.63 -20.29
CA PRO A 112 4.62 7.38 -19.55
C PRO A 112 5.97 7.28 -18.86
N LEU A 113 5.98 6.76 -17.67
CA LEU A 113 7.19 6.37 -16.94
C LEU A 113 7.54 4.94 -17.33
N GLU A 114 8.65 4.75 -17.99
CA GLU A 114 9.14 3.44 -18.41
C GLU A 114 10.47 3.16 -17.71
N ASN A 115 10.44 2.19 -16.80
CA ASN A 115 11.63 1.76 -16.05
C ASN A 115 12.37 2.93 -15.34
N ALA A 116 11.64 3.98 -14.95
CA ALA A 116 12.21 5.13 -14.27
C ALA A 116 12.78 4.70 -12.90
N ARG A 117 13.85 5.35 -12.49
CA ARG A 117 14.43 5.10 -11.16
C ARG A 117 13.68 5.88 -10.12
N MET A 118 13.42 5.23 -8.99
CA MET A 118 12.82 5.86 -7.83
C MET A 118 13.47 5.30 -6.57
N ARG A 119 13.64 6.13 -5.57
CA ARG A 119 14.10 5.71 -4.25
C ARG A 119 13.01 5.94 -3.23
N LEU A 120 12.80 4.96 -2.37
CA LEU A 120 11.91 5.08 -1.21
C LEU A 120 12.73 5.02 0.08
N ARG A 121 12.24 5.70 1.11
CA ARG A 121 12.82 5.78 2.44
C ARG A 121 11.71 5.79 3.50
N GLY A 122 12.03 5.38 4.71
CA GLY A 122 11.13 5.53 5.87
C GLY A 122 10.54 4.23 6.42
N SER A 123 10.81 3.08 5.79
CA SER A 123 10.45 1.77 6.33
C SER A 123 11.36 0.70 5.76
N PRO A 124 11.91 -0.21 6.59
CA PRO A 124 12.76 -1.31 6.14
C PRO A 124 12.14 -2.16 5.03
N LEU A 125 10.81 -2.27 4.99
CA LEU A 125 10.08 -3.06 3.99
C LEU A 125 10.18 -2.46 2.59
N VAL A 126 10.23 -1.13 2.49
CA VAL A 126 10.20 -0.43 1.18
C VAL A 126 11.49 0.32 0.87
N ASP A 127 12.37 0.52 1.85
CA ASP A 127 13.61 1.25 1.65
C ASP A 127 14.44 0.72 0.48
N GLY A 128 15.03 1.63 -0.25
CA GLY A 128 15.96 1.34 -1.34
C GLY A 128 15.45 1.78 -2.71
N ASP A 129 16.10 1.22 -3.72
CA ASP A 129 15.85 1.59 -5.11
C ASP A 129 14.70 0.76 -5.70
N TRP A 130 13.94 1.41 -6.57
CA TRP A 130 12.79 0.88 -7.28
C TRP A 130 12.83 1.25 -8.76
N ARG A 131 12.14 0.46 -9.59
CA ARG A 131 11.89 0.71 -11.00
C ARG A 131 10.40 0.94 -11.19
N VAL A 132 10.06 2.06 -11.79
CA VAL A 132 8.68 2.54 -11.93
C VAL A 132 8.24 2.46 -13.38
N ASN A 133 7.09 1.79 -13.59
CA ASN A 133 6.33 1.84 -14.84
C ASN A 133 4.96 2.42 -14.51
N ALA A 134 4.62 3.55 -15.07
CA ALA A 134 3.35 4.20 -14.81
C ALA A 134 2.87 5.02 -16.01
N ALA A 135 1.57 5.19 -16.12
CA ALA A 135 0.96 5.98 -17.17
C ALA A 135 0.11 7.12 -16.57
N PRO A 136 0.05 8.27 -17.25
CA PRO A 136 -0.87 9.33 -16.87
C PRO A 136 -2.30 8.87 -17.07
N PHE A 137 -3.19 9.20 -16.15
CA PHE A 137 -4.61 8.95 -16.32
C PHE A 137 -5.40 10.23 -16.23
N PHE A 138 -6.50 10.25 -16.99
CA PHE A 138 -7.34 11.40 -17.15
C PHE A 138 -8.78 11.05 -16.77
N ASP A 139 -9.50 12.02 -16.27
CA ASP A 139 -10.93 11.90 -16.04
C ASP A 139 -11.65 11.68 -17.37
N PRO A 140 -12.41 10.59 -17.53
CA PRO A 140 -13.01 10.23 -18.81
C PRO A 140 -14.12 11.20 -19.27
N LEU A 141 -14.73 11.95 -18.35
CA LEU A 141 -15.80 12.88 -18.67
C LEU A 141 -15.28 14.27 -19.02
N THR A 142 -14.23 14.71 -18.33
CA THR A 142 -13.71 16.08 -18.46
C THR A 142 -12.40 16.16 -19.24
N GLY A 143 -11.74 15.04 -19.47
CA GLY A 143 -10.40 15.00 -20.06
C GLY A 143 -9.31 15.58 -19.15
N ARG A 144 -9.65 15.93 -17.90
CA ARG A 144 -8.70 16.53 -16.96
C ARG A 144 -7.70 15.50 -16.46
N PHE A 145 -6.43 15.89 -16.41
CA PHE A 145 -5.37 15.09 -15.80
C PHE A 145 -5.66 14.88 -14.31
N ARG A 146 -5.54 13.63 -13.85
CA ARG A 146 -5.84 13.21 -12.48
C ARG A 146 -4.61 12.69 -11.73
N GLY A 147 -3.54 12.34 -12.45
CA GLY A 147 -2.34 11.78 -11.87
C GLY A 147 -1.78 10.63 -12.68
N TYR A 148 -1.05 9.77 -12.02
CA TYR A 148 -0.44 8.57 -12.58
C TYR A 148 -0.92 7.33 -11.83
N ARG A 149 -1.03 6.23 -12.59
CA ARG A 149 -1.21 4.89 -12.06
C ARG A 149 -0.12 3.98 -12.59
N GLY A 150 0.39 3.14 -11.73
CA GLY A 150 1.43 2.23 -12.16
C GLY A 150 1.90 1.30 -11.08
N ILE A 151 2.99 0.65 -11.39
CA ILE A 151 3.68 -0.28 -10.51
C ILE A 151 5.12 0.17 -10.31
N MET A 152 5.63 -0.05 -9.13
CA MET A 152 7.06 0.01 -8.83
C MET A 152 7.53 -1.38 -8.39
N ARG A 153 8.68 -1.81 -8.89
CA ARG A 153 9.27 -3.11 -8.59
C ARG A 153 10.72 -2.98 -8.12
N ARG A 154 11.20 -3.98 -7.41
CA ARG A 154 12.62 -4.03 -7.05
C ARG A 154 13.47 -4.17 -8.31
N PRO A 155 14.63 -3.48 -8.40
CA PRO A 155 15.55 -3.63 -9.50
C PRO A 155 16.06 -5.06 -9.59
N ARG A 156 16.18 -5.59 -10.80
CA ARG A 156 16.86 -6.87 -11.04
C ARG A 156 18.36 -6.71 -10.83
N LEU A 157 19.08 -7.82 -10.66
CA LEU A 157 20.53 -7.78 -10.38
C LEU A 157 21.32 -6.95 -11.41
N TYR A 158 20.95 -7.03 -12.69
CA TYR A 158 21.61 -6.28 -13.78
C TYR A 158 21.12 -4.83 -13.92
N GLU A 159 20.08 -4.43 -13.19
CA GLU A 159 19.54 -3.07 -13.18
C GLU A 159 19.97 -2.26 -11.95
N LYS A 160 20.72 -2.87 -11.05
CA LYS A 160 21.24 -2.13 -9.90
C LYS A 160 22.12 -1.01 -10.44
N PRO A 161 21.90 0.25 -10.03
CA PRO A 161 22.85 1.28 -10.35
C PRO A 161 24.18 0.84 -9.73
N GLU A 162 25.24 0.89 -10.51
CA GLU A 162 26.57 0.88 -9.92
C GLU A 162 26.60 2.07 -8.98
N ALA A 163 26.70 1.79 -7.68
CA ALA A 163 26.65 2.80 -6.66
C ALA A 163 27.79 3.81 -6.93
N GLY A 164 27.43 5.01 -7.36
CA GLY A 164 28.35 6.12 -7.44
C GLY A 164 29.19 6.27 -8.71
N ALA A 165 29.28 5.27 -9.61
CA ALA A 165 30.20 5.36 -10.76
C ALA A 165 29.96 6.59 -11.65
N ALA A 166 28.72 6.89 -12.00
CA ALA A 166 28.42 8.05 -12.85
C ALA A 166 28.65 9.40 -12.15
N GLY A 167 28.40 9.48 -10.85
CA GLY A 167 28.60 10.73 -10.09
C GLY A 167 30.05 11.01 -9.76
N GLU A 168 30.85 9.97 -9.56
CA GLU A 168 32.27 10.10 -9.27
C GLU A 168 33.11 10.35 -10.52
N GLU A 169 32.71 9.75 -11.64
CA GLU A 169 33.35 9.96 -12.93
C GLU A 169 33.16 11.40 -13.41
N TRP A 170 31.99 11.99 -13.22
CA TRP A 170 31.72 13.40 -13.50
C TRP A 170 32.50 14.37 -12.61
N ARG A 171 32.71 14.03 -11.34
CA ARG A 171 33.52 14.82 -10.42
C ARG A 171 35.00 14.71 -10.75
N ARG A 172 35.45 13.53 -11.18
CA ARG A 172 36.85 13.30 -11.56
C ARG A 172 37.20 14.03 -12.84
N GLN A 173 36.36 13.95 -13.89
CA GLN A 173 36.56 14.70 -15.12
C GLN A 173 36.61 16.23 -14.91
N ARG A 174 35.73 16.77 -14.08
CA ARG A 174 35.69 18.20 -13.79
C ARG A 174 36.83 18.66 -12.89
N GLY A 175 37.41 17.77 -12.12
CA GLY A 175 38.59 18.05 -11.29
C GLY A 175 39.90 18.05 -12.07
N GLU A 176 39.98 17.28 -13.14
CA GLU A 176 41.15 17.19 -14.01
C GLU A 176 41.23 18.37 -14.98
N GLU A 177 40.10 18.87 -15.51
CA GLU A 177 40.07 20.07 -16.37
C GLU A 177 40.44 21.38 -15.62
N GLY A 178 40.31 21.42 -14.31
CA GLY A 178 40.63 22.58 -13.48
C GLY A 178 42.11 22.67 -13.07
N LEU A 179 42.93 21.69 -13.37
CA LEU A 179 44.35 21.64 -13.01
C LEU A 179 45.31 21.91 -14.18
N GLU A 180 44.82 21.99 -15.41
CA GLU A 180 45.64 22.29 -16.59
C GLU A 180 45.68 23.79 -16.99
N GLU A 181 44.91 24.64 -16.32
CA GLU A 181 44.92 26.12 -16.57
C GLU A 181 45.53 26.95 -15.44
N ALA A 182 46.48 26.42 -14.70
CA ALA A 182 47.20 27.21 -13.67
C ALA A 182 48.69 27.26 -13.92
#